data_712047a157dc28618b710fefaddd67f9
#
_entry.id   712047a157dc28618b710fefaddd67f9
#
_cell.length_a   1.000
_cell.length_b   1.000
_cell.length_c   1.000
_cell.angle_alpha   90.00
_cell.angle_beta   90.00
_cell.angle_gamma   90.00
#
_symmetry.space_group_name_H-M   'P 1'
#
loop_
_entity.id
_entity.type
_entity.pdbx_description
1 polymer ?
#
loop_
_entity_poly.entity_id
_entity_poly.type
_entity_poly.pdbx_seq_one_letter_code
_entity_poly.pdbx_strand_id
1 'polypeptide(L)'
;MIVRYLLEDDYETWNHFVEQSPQGFIWDYSWWLEIVTDGDYKICALFDDDNLIVAGISLPFFSTGTIRQPLLTQSLGMLYEDMSKRNNMRLQKQLTNQKEYSNQIIDFILNDFKRFSICFNYNYWLPLYWKGFKQTTRYTYVIDYSNYVLEEEFKRFSKGHKWVLNKVEKKSDLKVIKVDDVEEYLRESDKTYQRQGVDKPYSNDIVRRLYKEIMNRQMGTLLKIIDDKNQTHAIAFYLHNDREVYYWLGASDEKLRDSGGHTYLTWYAIRYFADKVRFFNFGGSMIEHVERNFRNFSAIPRQFFTIQYGFDTAWEECKKAIKKLLRKA
;
A
#
# COMPACT_ATOMS: atom_id res chain seq x y z
N MET A 1 -4.03 -28.50 14.16
CA MET A 1 -3.58 -27.13 13.75
C MET A 1 -2.75 -26.49 14.83
N ILE A 2 -1.64 -25.79 14.49
CA ILE A 2 -0.70 -25.19 15.44
C ILE A 2 -0.45 -23.73 15.06
N VAL A 3 -0.59 -22.82 16.04
CA VAL A 3 -0.19 -21.40 15.86
C VAL A 3 1.19 -21.19 16.46
N ARG A 4 2.09 -20.56 15.74
CA ARG A 4 3.41 -20.17 16.22
C ARG A 4 3.96 -18.92 15.54
N TYR A 5 4.95 -18.29 16.17
CA TYR A 5 5.80 -17.33 15.47
C TYR A 5 6.77 -18.07 14.56
N LEU A 6 7.02 -17.47 13.40
CA LEU A 6 8.01 -17.97 12.45
C LEU A 6 9.43 -17.59 12.88
N LEU A 7 10.39 -18.45 12.59
CA LEU A 7 11.81 -18.20 12.67
C LEU A 7 12.35 -17.83 11.29
N GLU A 8 13.58 -17.35 11.20
CA GLU A 8 14.21 -16.97 9.93
C GLU A 8 14.18 -18.08 8.87
N ASP A 9 14.40 -19.32 9.30
CA ASP A 9 14.34 -20.51 8.43
C ASP A 9 12.94 -20.73 7.80
N ASP A 10 11.89 -20.17 8.39
CA ASP A 10 10.52 -20.26 7.88
C ASP A 10 10.19 -19.15 6.86
N TYR A 11 11.04 -18.13 6.72
CA TYR A 11 10.67 -16.91 5.94
C TYR A 11 10.51 -17.16 4.44
N GLU A 12 11.21 -18.12 3.87
CA GLU A 12 10.97 -18.51 2.48
C GLU A 12 9.59 -19.15 2.30
N THR A 13 9.21 -20.02 3.23
CA THR A 13 7.87 -20.64 3.25
C THR A 13 6.78 -19.59 3.41
N TRP A 14 7.00 -18.59 4.29
CA TRP A 14 6.11 -17.45 4.43
C TRP A 14 5.99 -16.62 3.15
N ASN A 15 7.11 -16.27 2.53
CA ASN A 15 7.13 -15.48 1.30
C ASN A 15 6.37 -16.20 0.17
N HIS A 16 6.53 -17.51 0.05
CA HIS A 16 5.75 -18.30 -0.88
C HIS A 16 4.25 -18.30 -0.55
N PHE A 17 3.88 -18.38 0.74
CA PHE A 17 2.50 -18.26 1.17
C PHE A 17 1.91 -16.88 0.84
N VAL A 18 2.65 -15.77 1.04
CA VAL A 18 2.25 -14.41 0.66
C VAL A 18 1.93 -14.33 -0.84
N GLU A 19 2.79 -14.89 -1.69
CA GLU A 19 2.61 -14.91 -3.15
C GLU A 19 1.31 -15.61 -3.55
N GLN A 20 0.97 -16.70 -2.88
CA GLN A 20 -0.21 -17.52 -3.18
C GLN A 20 -1.49 -17.02 -2.54
N SER A 21 -1.40 -16.25 -1.46
CA SER A 21 -2.55 -15.70 -0.75
C SER A 21 -3.27 -14.63 -1.58
N PRO A 22 -4.62 -14.71 -1.74
CA PRO A 22 -5.38 -13.67 -2.42
C PRO A 22 -5.27 -12.27 -1.77
N GLN A 23 -4.89 -12.19 -0.49
CA GLN A 23 -4.71 -10.95 0.24
C GLN A 23 -3.26 -10.46 0.25
N GLY A 24 -2.29 -11.32 -0.09
CA GLY A 24 -0.87 -11.01 -0.03
C GLY A 24 -0.44 -9.94 -1.03
N PHE A 25 0.44 -9.06 -0.60
CA PHE A 25 1.06 -8.04 -1.43
C PHE A 25 2.52 -7.82 -1.02
N ILE A 26 3.21 -6.90 -1.68
CA ILE A 26 4.65 -6.67 -1.50
C ILE A 26 5.06 -6.35 -0.05
N TRP A 27 4.20 -5.71 0.72
CA TRP A 27 4.46 -5.34 2.12
C TRP A 27 4.28 -6.47 3.12
N ASP A 28 3.74 -7.60 2.72
CA ASP A 28 3.59 -8.77 3.58
C ASP A 28 4.81 -9.69 3.56
N TYR A 29 5.75 -9.50 2.62
CA TYR A 29 6.99 -10.28 2.55
C TYR A 29 7.92 -9.97 3.73
N SER A 30 8.64 -11.00 4.21
CA SER A 30 9.58 -10.87 5.32
C SER A 30 10.67 -9.83 5.05
N TRP A 31 11.24 -9.78 3.82
CA TRP A 31 12.27 -8.82 3.43
C TRP A 31 11.78 -7.36 3.46
N TRP A 32 10.49 -7.12 3.15
CA TRP A 32 9.91 -5.79 3.28
C TRP A 32 9.84 -5.36 4.74
N LEU A 33 9.30 -6.24 5.59
CA LEU A 33 9.17 -6.00 7.03
C LEU A 33 10.53 -5.75 7.67
N GLU A 34 11.54 -6.56 7.33
CA GLU A 34 12.92 -6.39 7.79
C GLU A 34 13.43 -4.97 7.55
N ILE A 35 13.20 -4.42 6.35
CA ILE A 35 13.69 -3.09 5.99
C ILE A 35 12.90 -1.98 6.67
N VAL A 36 11.55 -2.04 6.69
CA VAL A 36 10.71 -0.94 7.19
C VAL A 36 10.63 -0.88 8.71
N THR A 37 11.00 -1.95 9.41
CA THR A 37 11.00 -2.03 10.88
C THR A 37 12.40 -2.12 11.48
N ASP A 38 13.43 -2.25 10.62
CA ASP A 38 14.80 -2.50 11.02
C ASP A 38 14.94 -3.76 11.93
N GLY A 39 14.22 -4.84 11.54
CA GLY A 39 14.17 -6.11 12.24
C GLY A 39 13.14 -6.22 13.36
N ASP A 40 12.46 -5.12 13.72
CA ASP A 40 11.45 -5.12 14.79
C ASP A 40 10.08 -5.63 14.29
N TYR A 41 9.99 -6.91 13.95
CA TYR A 41 8.75 -7.56 13.56
C TYR A 41 8.72 -9.04 13.98
N LYS A 42 7.53 -9.60 13.98
CA LYS A 42 7.27 -11.05 14.03
C LYS A 42 6.27 -11.40 12.94
N ILE A 43 6.28 -12.65 12.53
CA ILE A 43 5.25 -13.23 11.68
C ILE A 43 4.60 -14.35 12.48
N CYS A 44 3.28 -14.29 12.64
CA CYS A 44 2.51 -15.34 13.30
C CYS A 44 1.77 -16.12 12.22
N ALA A 45 1.92 -17.44 12.20
CA ALA A 45 1.27 -18.32 11.25
C ALA A 45 0.53 -19.47 11.92
N LEU A 46 -0.56 -19.89 11.30
CA LEU A 46 -1.34 -21.07 11.63
C LEU A 46 -1.00 -22.17 10.62
N PHE A 47 -0.59 -23.32 11.11
CA PHE A 47 -0.28 -24.50 10.33
C PHE A 47 -1.39 -25.53 10.46
N ASP A 48 -1.72 -26.21 9.36
CA ASP A 48 -2.59 -27.38 9.38
C ASP A 48 -1.83 -28.66 9.81
N ASP A 49 -2.52 -29.79 9.74
CA ASP A 49 -1.96 -31.09 10.18
C ASP A 49 -0.90 -31.61 9.21
N ASP A 50 -0.86 -31.10 7.97
CA ASP A 50 0.17 -31.39 6.96
C ASP A 50 1.37 -30.42 7.06
N ASN A 51 1.42 -29.57 8.11
CA ASN A 51 2.42 -28.54 8.34
C ASN A 51 2.49 -27.47 7.24
N LEU A 52 1.36 -27.19 6.58
CA LEU A 52 1.22 -26.10 5.61
C LEU A 52 0.63 -24.86 6.27
N ILE A 53 1.11 -23.67 5.89
CA ILE A 53 0.53 -22.41 6.36
C ILE A 53 -0.85 -22.21 5.72
N VAL A 54 -1.89 -22.10 6.54
CA VAL A 54 -3.27 -21.85 6.10
C VAL A 54 -3.75 -20.44 6.39
N ALA A 55 -3.13 -19.76 7.36
CA ALA A 55 -3.35 -18.34 7.63
C ALA A 55 -2.14 -17.73 8.36
N GLY A 56 -2.02 -16.41 8.32
CA GLY A 56 -0.97 -15.73 9.06
C GLY A 56 -1.14 -14.22 9.07
N ILE A 57 -0.30 -13.55 9.85
CA ILE A 57 -0.28 -12.10 9.98
C ILE A 57 1.13 -11.59 10.29
N SER A 58 1.50 -10.50 9.64
CA SER A 58 2.72 -9.74 9.92
C SER A 58 2.48 -8.77 11.08
N LEU A 59 3.40 -8.74 12.04
CA LEU A 59 3.29 -8.03 13.31
C LEU A 59 4.49 -7.09 13.52
N PRO A 60 4.56 -5.94 12.83
CA PRO A 60 5.58 -4.94 13.11
C PRO A 60 5.33 -4.28 14.46
N PHE A 61 6.39 -4.09 15.25
CA PHE A 61 6.29 -3.45 16.56
C PHE A 61 7.38 -2.39 16.75
N PHE A 62 7.06 -1.31 17.48
CA PHE A 62 7.95 -0.17 17.74
C PHE A 62 8.19 0.05 19.22
N SER A 63 7.61 -0.78 20.06
CA SER A 63 7.82 -0.83 21.51
C SER A 63 7.23 -2.11 22.05
N THR A 64 7.68 -2.52 23.21
CA THR A 64 7.19 -3.75 23.86
C THR A 64 5.66 -3.78 23.94
N GLY A 65 5.07 -4.83 23.40
CA GLY A 65 3.63 -5.09 23.45
C GLY A 65 2.75 -4.21 22.55
N THR A 66 3.31 -3.44 21.62
CA THR A 66 2.55 -2.57 20.72
C THR A 66 2.85 -2.85 19.25
N ILE A 67 1.86 -3.31 18.51
CA ILE A 67 1.91 -3.50 17.07
C ILE A 67 1.39 -2.23 16.38
N ARG A 68 2.12 -1.71 15.39
CA ARG A 68 1.74 -0.53 14.61
C ARG A 68 2.12 -0.68 13.15
N GLN A 69 1.34 0.00 12.30
CA GLN A 69 1.63 0.13 10.88
C GLN A 69 2.99 0.79 10.65
N PRO A 70 3.93 0.17 9.92
CA PRO A 70 5.19 0.81 9.55
C PRO A 70 4.99 1.89 8.49
N LEU A 71 5.94 2.79 8.41
CA LEU A 71 5.99 3.77 7.32
C LEU A 71 6.16 3.06 5.97
N LEU A 72 5.80 3.76 4.89
CA LEU A 72 5.91 3.27 3.51
C LEU A 72 5.08 2.03 3.18
N THR A 73 4.37 1.47 4.14
CA THR A 73 3.56 0.26 4.06
C THR A 73 2.07 0.63 4.02
N GLN A 74 1.37 0.29 2.94
CA GLN A 74 -0.04 0.72 2.77
C GLN A 74 -1.00 -0.07 3.67
N SER A 75 -0.86 -1.37 3.70
CA SER A 75 -1.70 -2.27 4.48
C SER A 75 -0.94 -3.52 4.89
N LEU A 76 -1.38 -4.11 5.96
CA LEU A 76 -1.04 -5.45 6.41
C LEU A 76 -2.35 -6.10 6.82
N GLY A 77 -2.34 -7.30 7.32
CA GLY A 77 -3.57 -7.91 7.84
C GLY A 77 -3.51 -9.41 7.83
N MET A 78 -4.66 -10.02 8.06
CA MET A 78 -4.77 -11.47 8.00
C MET A 78 -4.65 -11.93 6.56
N LEU A 79 -3.71 -12.82 6.29
CA LEU A 79 -3.59 -13.56 5.04
C LEU A 79 -4.15 -14.96 5.23
N TYR A 80 -4.79 -15.47 4.20
CA TYR A 80 -5.34 -16.82 4.17
C TYR A 80 -4.87 -17.54 2.91
N GLU A 81 -4.81 -18.86 2.99
CA GLU A 81 -4.66 -19.70 1.80
C GLU A 81 -5.74 -19.38 0.75
N ASP A 82 -5.46 -19.67 -0.50
CA ASP A 82 -6.47 -19.56 -1.56
C ASP A 82 -7.46 -20.73 -1.48
N MET A 83 -8.48 -20.56 -0.65
CA MET A 83 -9.54 -21.57 -0.43
C MET A 83 -10.38 -21.83 -1.71
N SER A 84 -10.33 -20.95 -2.71
CA SER A 84 -11.04 -21.17 -3.99
C SER A 84 -10.42 -22.33 -4.79
N LYS A 85 -9.14 -22.61 -4.56
CA LYS A 85 -8.43 -23.75 -5.15
C LYS A 85 -8.74 -25.10 -4.49
N ARG A 86 -9.40 -25.09 -3.31
CA ARG A 86 -9.84 -26.31 -2.63
C ARG A 86 -11.20 -26.75 -3.16
N ASN A 87 -11.22 -27.74 -4.05
CA ASN A 87 -12.38 -28.51 -4.56
C ASN A 87 -13.78 -27.92 -4.23
N ASN A 88 -14.17 -26.87 -4.94
CA ASN A 88 -15.51 -26.24 -4.83
C ASN A 88 -15.95 -25.87 -3.40
N MET A 89 -15.04 -25.46 -2.53
CA MET A 89 -15.40 -25.04 -1.17
C MET A 89 -16.39 -23.87 -1.22
N ARG A 90 -17.61 -24.09 -0.66
CA ARG A 90 -18.66 -23.07 -0.61
C ARG A 90 -18.19 -21.84 0.17
N LEU A 91 -18.60 -20.66 -0.26
CA LEU A 91 -18.27 -19.37 0.40
C LEU A 91 -18.52 -19.41 1.91
N GLN A 92 -19.66 -19.96 2.35
CA GLN A 92 -19.98 -20.10 3.77
C GLN A 92 -18.90 -20.89 4.54
N LYS A 93 -18.34 -21.96 3.98
CA LYS A 93 -17.27 -22.73 4.62
C LYS A 93 -15.94 -21.97 4.60
N GLN A 94 -15.63 -21.23 3.52
CA GLN A 94 -14.46 -20.36 3.47
C GLN A 94 -14.51 -19.30 4.60
N LEU A 95 -15.63 -18.61 4.76
CA LEU A 95 -15.82 -17.62 5.83
C LEU A 95 -15.76 -18.24 7.23
N THR A 96 -16.27 -19.47 7.40
CA THR A 96 -16.16 -20.21 8.66
C THR A 96 -14.69 -20.51 8.99
N ASN A 97 -13.93 -21.01 8.02
CA ASN A 97 -12.50 -21.29 8.20
C ASN A 97 -11.72 -20.01 8.51
N GLN A 98 -11.95 -18.93 7.75
CA GLN A 98 -11.31 -17.64 8.01
C GLN A 98 -11.59 -17.13 9.43
N LYS A 99 -12.82 -17.29 9.94
CA LYS A 99 -13.18 -16.94 11.32
C LYS A 99 -12.40 -17.79 12.32
N GLU A 100 -12.37 -19.10 12.14
CA GLU A 100 -11.67 -20.03 13.03
C GLU A 100 -10.16 -19.76 13.07
N TYR A 101 -9.54 -19.57 11.88
CA TYR A 101 -8.12 -19.24 11.75
C TYR A 101 -7.77 -17.90 12.40
N SER A 102 -8.59 -16.88 12.13
CA SER A 102 -8.41 -15.56 12.77
C SER A 102 -8.50 -15.64 14.28
N ASN A 103 -9.47 -16.39 14.82
CA ASN A 103 -9.63 -16.52 16.26
C ASN A 103 -8.40 -17.15 16.91
N GLN A 104 -7.86 -18.23 16.34
CA GLN A 104 -6.68 -18.91 16.88
C GLN A 104 -5.46 -17.97 16.86
N ILE A 105 -5.21 -17.27 15.74
CA ILE A 105 -4.10 -16.33 15.63
C ILE A 105 -4.25 -15.16 16.60
N ILE A 106 -5.44 -14.55 16.68
CA ILE A 106 -5.68 -13.39 17.54
C ILE A 106 -5.53 -13.79 19.03
N ASP A 107 -6.09 -14.92 19.43
CA ASP A 107 -5.95 -15.39 20.82
C ASP A 107 -4.48 -15.64 21.19
N PHE A 108 -3.69 -16.14 20.25
CA PHE A 108 -2.26 -16.35 20.45
C PHE A 108 -1.50 -15.03 20.57
N ILE A 109 -1.67 -14.09 19.64
CA ILE A 109 -0.90 -12.83 19.64
C ILE A 109 -1.27 -11.90 20.80
N LEU A 110 -2.52 -11.92 21.29
CA LEU A 110 -2.95 -11.09 22.42
C LEU A 110 -2.34 -11.50 23.76
N ASN A 111 -1.66 -12.66 23.86
CA ASN A 111 -0.85 -12.99 25.03
C ASN A 111 0.38 -12.07 25.14
N ASP A 112 0.99 -11.72 24.02
CA ASP A 112 2.22 -10.93 23.94
C ASP A 112 1.98 -9.45 23.68
N PHE A 113 0.96 -9.12 22.87
CA PHE A 113 0.69 -7.76 22.41
C PHE A 113 -0.60 -7.21 23.00
N LYS A 114 -0.51 -6.10 23.73
CA LYS A 114 -1.64 -5.44 24.39
C LYS A 114 -2.23 -4.29 23.57
N ARG A 115 -1.51 -3.83 22.54
CA ARG A 115 -1.94 -2.76 21.65
C ARG A 115 -1.71 -3.14 20.20
N PHE A 116 -2.70 -2.88 19.38
CA PHE A 116 -2.68 -3.23 17.97
C PHE A 116 -3.29 -2.10 17.12
N SER A 117 -2.59 -1.65 16.09
CA SER A 117 -3.10 -0.65 15.14
C SER A 117 -2.49 -0.86 13.75
N ILE A 118 -3.21 -1.56 12.88
CA ILE A 118 -2.77 -1.89 11.51
C ILE A 118 -3.87 -1.55 10.51
N CYS A 119 -3.49 -1.16 9.30
CA CYS A 119 -4.38 -0.98 8.17
C CYS A 119 -4.59 -2.32 7.45
N PHE A 120 -5.82 -2.80 7.40
CA PHE A 120 -6.21 -4.02 6.71
C PHE A 120 -6.75 -3.71 5.32
N ASN A 121 -6.25 -4.39 4.33
CA ASN A 121 -6.76 -4.35 2.95
C ASN A 121 -7.92 -5.33 2.72
N TYR A 122 -8.29 -6.14 3.71
CA TYR A 122 -9.30 -7.17 3.63
C TYR A 122 -10.58 -6.76 4.34
N ASN A 123 -11.73 -6.95 3.67
CA ASN A 123 -13.02 -6.47 4.17
C ASN A 123 -13.61 -7.33 5.30
N TYR A 124 -13.24 -8.61 5.40
CA TYR A 124 -13.79 -9.52 6.42
C TYR A 124 -13.03 -9.40 7.73
N TRP A 125 -13.31 -8.35 8.50
CA TRP A 125 -12.69 -8.11 9.80
C TRP A 125 -13.59 -8.49 11.00
N LEU A 126 -14.78 -9.01 10.79
CA LEU A 126 -15.73 -9.38 11.85
C LEU A 126 -15.15 -10.29 12.94
N PRO A 127 -14.26 -11.26 12.67
CA PRO A 127 -13.62 -12.03 13.73
C PRO A 127 -12.91 -11.15 14.77
N LEU A 128 -12.26 -10.06 14.32
CA LEU A 128 -11.60 -9.10 15.19
C LEU A 128 -12.60 -8.23 15.96
N TYR A 129 -13.71 -7.84 15.32
CA TYR A 129 -14.79 -7.11 15.98
C TYR A 129 -15.33 -7.89 17.20
N TRP A 130 -15.60 -9.17 17.04
CA TRP A 130 -16.07 -10.03 18.13
C TRP A 130 -15.04 -10.24 19.24
N LYS A 131 -13.76 -9.97 18.99
CA LYS A 131 -12.68 -9.94 19.97
C LYS A 131 -12.43 -8.54 20.58
N GLY A 132 -13.32 -7.57 20.30
CA GLY A 132 -13.25 -6.23 20.89
C GLY A 132 -12.37 -5.23 20.13
N PHE A 133 -11.91 -5.55 18.92
CA PHE A 133 -11.22 -4.59 18.07
C PHE A 133 -12.18 -3.53 17.54
N LYS A 134 -11.67 -2.34 17.30
CA LYS A 134 -12.37 -1.20 16.71
C LYS A 134 -11.88 -0.97 15.30
N GLN A 135 -12.73 -0.40 14.44
CA GLN A 135 -12.43 -0.12 13.05
C GLN A 135 -12.65 1.35 12.73
N THR A 136 -11.75 1.91 11.92
CA THR A 136 -11.93 3.21 11.26
C THR A 136 -11.78 3.02 9.77
N THR A 137 -12.76 3.47 9.00
CA THR A 137 -12.76 3.36 7.53
C THR A 137 -11.83 4.40 6.92
N ARG A 138 -11.04 3.94 5.95
CA ARG A 138 -10.21 4.76 5.07
C ARG A 138 -10.54 4.42 3.62
N TYR A 139 -10.11 5.25 2.69
CA TYR A 139 -10.37 5.05 1.26
C TYR A 139 -9.08 5.10 0.46
N THR A 140 -8.94 4.15 -0.45
CA THR A 140 -8.07 4.24 -1.61
C THR A 140 -8.93 4.42 -2.86
N TYR A 141 -8.32 4.65 -3.99
CA TYR A 141 -9.00 4.77 -5.28
C TYR A 141 -8.39 3.77 -6.25
N VAL A 142 -9.21 3.08 -7.01
CA VAL A 142 -8.77 2.03 -7.93
C VAL A 142 -9.42 2.17 -9.29
N ILE A 143 -8.69 1.72 -10.33
CA ILE A 143 -9.23 1.41 -11.65
C ILE A 143 -9.23 -0.12 -11.75
N ASP A 144 -10.37 -0.73 -12.10
CA ASP A 144 -10.49 -2.17 -12.39
C ASP A 144 -10.39 -2.37 -13.91
N TYR A 145 -9.36 -3.07 -14.35
CA TYR A 145 -9.12 -3.31 -15.76
C TYR A 145 -9.92 -4.46 -16.37
N SER A 146 -10.75 -5.17 -15.59
CA SER A 146 -11.50 -6.34 -16.08
C SER A 146 -12.39 -6.05 -17.28
N ASN A 147 -12.92 -4.81 -17.37
CA ASN A 147 -13.76 -4.34 -18.48
C ASN A 147 -13.27 -2.96 -18.97
N TYR A 148 -11.98 -2.71 -18.88
CA TYR A 148 -11.40 -1.41 -19.17
C TYR A 148 -11.19 -1.22 -20.67
N VAL A 149 -11.90 -0.26 -21.25
CA VAL A 149 -11.69 0.19 -22.63
C VAL A 149 -11.11 1.59 -22.57
N LEU A 150 -9.87 1.74 -23.00
CA LEU A 150 -9.07 2.95 -22.85
C LEU A 150 -9.77 4.22 -23.32
N GLU A 151 -10.37 4.18 -24.52
CA GLU A 151 -11.06 5.32 -25.11
C GLU A 151 -12.33 5.69 -24.35
N GLU A 152 -13.06 4.71 -23.81
CA GLU A 152 -14.28 4.95 -23.04
C GLU A 152 -13.93 5.51 -21.66
N GLU A 153 -12.89 5.01 -21.00
CA GLU A 153 -12.46 5.52 -19.70
C GLU A 153 -11.90 6.94 -19.82
N PHE A 154 -11.14 7.24 -20.87
CA PHE A 154 -10.68 8.60 -21.13
C PHE A 154 -11.85 9.60 -21.27
N LYS A 155 -12.97 9.19 -21.89
CA LYS A 155 -14.19 10.04 -21.99
C LYS A 155 -14.77 10.38 -20.62
N ARG A 156 -14.63 9.50 -19.63
CA ARG A 156 -15.13 9.66 -18.25
C ARG A 156 -14.26 10.57 -17.37
N PHE A 157 -13.02 10.83 -17.75
CA PHE A 157 -12.14 11.73 -17.01
C PHE A 157 -12.72 13.14 -16.89
N SER A 158 -12.35 13.86 -15.83
CA SER A 158 -12.76 15.25 -15.68
C SER A 158 -12.34 16.09 -16.88
N LYS A 159 -13.12 17.15 -17.18
CA LYS A 159 -12.79 18.10 -18.29
C LYS A 159 -11.38 18.67 -18.15
N GLY A 160 -10.97 19.00 -16.91
CA GLY A 160 -9.64 19.52 -16.61
C GLY A 160 -8.53 18.54 -16.95
N HIS A 161 -8.66 17.26 -16.54
CA HIS A 161 -7.68 16.22 -16.86
C HIS A 161 -7.60 15.97 -18.36
N LYS A 162 -8.73 15.84 -19.05
CA LYS A 162 -8.75 15.71 -20.52
C LYS A 162 -8.05 16.86 -21.23
N TRP A 163 -8.28 18.10 -20.77
CA TRP A 163 -7.63 19.27 -21.34
C TRP A 163 -6.10 19.21 -21.14
N VAL A 164 -5.62 18.89 -19.93
CA VAL A 164 -4.19 18.75 -19.62
C VAL A 164 -3.56 17.66 -20.48
N LEU A 165 -4.16 16.48 -20.54
CA LEU A 165 -3.65 15.34 -21.31
C LEU A 165 -3.56 15.66 -22.80
N ASN A 166 -4.61 16.23 -23.39
CA ASN A 166 -4.62 16.65 -24.80
C ASN A 166 -3.59 17.76 -25.07
N LYS A 167 -3.37 18.68 -24.12
CA LYS A 167 -2.34 19.72 -24.24
C LYS A 167 -0.96 19.10 -24.32
N VAL A 168 -0.66 18.15 -23.42
CA VAL A 168 0.64 17.46 -23.38
C VAL A 168 0.86 16.65 -24.66
N GLU A 169 -0.10 15.85 -25.09
CA GLU A 169 0.01 15.00 -26.28
C GLU A 169 0.20 15.81 -27.59
N LYS A 170 -0.41 16.99 -27.68
CA LYS A 170 -0.38 17.80 -28.94
C LYS A 170 0.76 18.78 -29.02
N LYS A 171 1.30 19.26 -27.92
CA LYS A 171 2.15 20.47 -27.90
C LYS A 171 3.42 20.33 -27.05
N SER A 172 3.70 19.19 -26.45
CA SER A 172 4.80 19.13 -25.54
C SER A 172 5.95 18.26 -26.04
N ASP A 173 7.14 18.70 -25.73
CA ASP A 173 8.37 17.94 -25.87
C ASP A 173 8.56 16.94 -24.72
N LEU A 174 7.47 16.72 -23.93
CA LEU A 174 7.50 15.85 -22.77
C LEU A 174 7.49 14.39 -23.19
N LYS A 175 8.40 13.61 -22.62
CA LYS A 175 8.48 12.15 -22.80
C LYS A 175 8.59 11.42 -21.48
N VAL A 176 7.94 10.28 -21.40
CA VAL A 176 8.07 9.37 -20.23
C VAL A 176 9.15 8.36 -20.48
N ILE A 177 10.02 8.18 -19.50
CA ILE A 177 11.09 7.18 -19.54
C ILE A 177 11.12 6.37 -18.24
N LYS A 178 11.63 5.13 -18.30
CA LYS A 178 12.00 4.34 -17.12
C LYS A 178 13.31 4.86 -16.53
N VAL A 179 13.42 4.73 -15.23
CA VAL A 179 14.59 5.15 -14.46
C VAL A 179 15.10 3.97 -13.65
N ASP A 180 16.40 3.76 -13.68
CA ASP A 180 17.09 2.71 -12.92
C ASP A 180 17.88 3.28 -11.73
N ASP A 181 17.61 4.54 -11.38
CA ASP A 181 18.29 5.23 -10.28
C ASP A 181 17.25 5.90 -9.35
N VAL A 182 17.17 5.44 -8.11
CA VAL A 182 16.28 6.00 -7.07
C VAL A 182 16.74 7.38 -6.57
N GLU A 183 17.99 7.76 -6.77
CA GLU A 183 18.52 9.02 -6.24
C GLU A 183 17.83 10.24 -6.86
N GLU A 184 17.37 10.12 -8.09
CA GLU A 184 16.61 11.18 -8.72
C GLU A 184 15.26 11.39 -8.04
N TYR A 185 14.53 10.29 -7.74
CA TYR A 185 13.31 10.37 -6.93
C TYR A 185 13.59 11.01 -5.56
N LEU A 186 14.64 10.59 -4.87
CA LEU A 186 14.98 11.08 -3.55
C LEU A 186 15.24 12.60 -3.58
N ARG A 187 15.98 13.09 -4.58
CA ARG A 187 16.23 14.54 -4.75
C ARG A 187 14.93 15.34 -4.94
N GLU A 188 14.04 14.87 -5.82
CA GLU A 188 12.77 15.55 -6.07
C GLU A 188 11.81 15.46 -4.86
N SER A 189 11.82 14.34 -4.17
CA SER A 189 11.08 14.16 -2.92
C SER A 189 11.57 15.11 -1.82
N ASP A 190 12.87 15.22 -1.60
CA ASP A 190 13.47 16.10 -0.60
C ASP A 190 13.13 17.57 -0.86
N LYS A 191 13.21 18.04 -2.11
CA LYS A 191 12.75 19.37 -2.52
C LYS A 191 11.28 19.62 -2.14
N THR A 192 10.42 18.60 -2.32
CA THR A 192 8.99 18.69 -2.01
C THR A 192 8.76 18.87 -0.51
N TYR A 193 9.42 18.10 0.35
CA TYR A 193 9.30 18.20 1.80
C TYR A 193 9.88 19.51 2.34
N GLN A 194 11.06 19.93 1.87
CA GLN A 194 11.68 21.21 2.22
C GLN A 194 10.77 22.39 1.93
N ARG A 195 10.14 22.40 0.74
CA ARG A 195 9.21 23.47 0.35
C ARG A 195 7.98 23.53 1.24
N GLN A 196 7.45 22.38 1.66
CA GLN A 196 6.30 22.30 2.54
C GLN A 196 6.65 22.65 3.99
N GLY A 197 7.92 22.83 4.31
CA GLY A 197 8.39 23.11 5.67
C GLY A 197 8.09 21.97 6.64
N VAL A 198 8.04 20.73 6.17
CA VAL A 198 7.78 19.55 7.00
C VAL A 198 8.91 18.55 6.88
N ASP A 199 9.21 17.88 7.98
CA ASP A 199 10.20 16.80 7.97
C ASP A 199 9.67 15.60 7.21
N LYS A 200 10.54 14.99 6.41
CA LYS A 200 10.25 13.74 5.73
C LYS A 200 10.09 12.64 6.79
N PRO A 201 8.96 11.90 6.79
CA PRO A 201 8.66 10.94 7.86
C PRO A 201 9.53 9.68 7.84
N TYR A 202 10.29 9.45 6.78
CA TYR A 202 11.17 8.31 6.57
C TYR A 202 12.54 8.75 6.01
N SER A 203 13.57 7.97 6.29
CA SER A 203 14.91 8.23 5.78
C SER A 203 15.05 7.85 4.30
N ASN A 204 15.98 8.50 3.60
CA ASN A 204 16.33 8.13 2.23
C ASN A 204 16.96 6.73 2.17
N ASP A 205 17.64 6.30 3.23
CA ASP A 205 18.24 4.98 3.30
C ASP A 205 17.23 3.85 3.22
N ILE A 206 16.11 3.93 3.96
CA ILE A 206 15.03 2.95 3.87
C ILE A 206 14.52 2.83 2.42
N VAL A 207 14.35 3.96 1.73
CA VAL A 207 13.89 3.95 0.34
C VAL A 207 14.92 3.30 -0.59
N ARG A 208 16.23 3.53 -0.39
CA ARG A 208 17.30 2.88 -1.16
C ARG A 208 17.30 1.36 -0.95
N ARG A 209 17.22 0.93 0.31
CA ARG A 209 17.15 -0.51 0.65
C ARG A 209 15.93 -1.17 0.02
N LEU A 210 14.75 -0.57 0.14
CA LEU A 210 13.53 -1.05 -0.50
C LEU A 210 13.66 -1.07 -2.03
N TYR A 211 14.16 0.01 -2.64
CA TYR A 211 14.35 0.08 -4.09
C TYR A 211 15.19 -1.08 -4.62
N LYS A 212 16.32 -1.36 -3.96
CA LYS A 212 17.21 -2.47 -4.34
C LYS A 212 16.46 -3.81 -4.34
N GLU A 213 15.74 -4.15 -3.27
CA GLU A 213 15.02 -5.41 -3.16
C GLU A 213 13.83 -5.49 -4.14
N ILE A 214 13.09 -4.39 -4.31
CA ILE A 214 11.96 -4.30 -5.25
C ILE A 214 12.43 -4.54 -6.68
N MET A 215 13.53 -3.89 -7.09
CA MET A 215 14.03 -4.00 -8.46
C MET A 215 14.64 -5.37 -8.73
N ASN A 216 15.38 -5.93 -7.78
CA ASN A 216 15.93 -7.30 -7.88
C ASN A 216 14.84 -8.35 -8.06
N ARG A 217 13.65 -8.14 -7.46
CA ARG A 217 12.49 -9.05 -7.53
C ARG A 217 11.53 -8.68 -8.67
N GLN A 218 11.83 -7.65 -9.46
CA GLN A 218 10.98 -7.16 -10.55
C GLN A 218 9.55 -6.77 -10.10
N MET A 219 9.42 -6.31 -8.85
CA MET A 219 8.16 -5.90 -8.23
C MET A 219 7.90 -4.39 -8.29
N GLY A 220 8.67 -3.66 -9.07
CA GLY A 220 8.53 -2.21 -9.17
C GLY A 220 8.91 -1.63 -10.51
N THR A 221 8.38 -0.44 -10.77
CA THR A 221 8.69 0.35 -11.96
C THR A 221 8.80 1.82 -11.56
N LEU A 222 9.97 2.41 -11.78
CA LEU A 222 10.19 3.85 -11.59
C LEU A 222 10.09 4.55 -12.94
N LEU A 223 9.18 5.51 -13.04
CA LEU A 223 8.93 6.30 -14.25
C LEU A 223 9.15 7.77 -13.97
N LYS A 224 9.71 8.51 -14.93
CA LYS A 224 9.73 9.97 -14.90
C LYS A 224 9.29 10.55 -16.23
N ILE A 225 8.86 11.81 -16.19
CA ILE A 225 8.55 12.60 -17.37
C ILE A 225 9.51 13.78 -17.44
N ILE A 226 10.15 13.93 -18.58
CA ILE A 226 11.17 14.96 -18.86
C ILE A 226 10.82 15.75 -20.11
N ASP A 227 11.35 16.98 -20.22
CA ASP A 227 11.33 17.81 -21.42
C ASP A 227 12.57 17.59 -22.31
N ASP A 228 12.68 18.35 -23.38
CA ASP A 228 13.80 18.36 -24.34
C ASP A 228 15.13 18.82 -23.70
N LYS A 229 15.08 19.54 -22.57
CA LYS A 229 16.24 19.96 -21.78
C LYS A 229 16.60 18.95 -20.69
N ASN A 230 15.98 17.75 -20.69
CA ASN A 230 16.13 16.72 -19.65
C ASN A 230 15.73 17.20 -18.24
N GLN A 231 14.88 18.21 -18.10
CA GLN A 231 14.34 18.64 -16.81
C GLN A 231 13.23 17.66 -16.38
N THR A 232 13.30 17.16 -15.17
CA THR A 232 12.31 16.24 -14.60
C THR A 232 11.10 17.01 -14.12
N HIS A 233 9.94 16.83 -14.75
CA HIS A 233 8.66 17.44 -14.37
C HIS A 233 7.96 16.68 -13.26
N ALA A 234 8.01 15.35 -13.32
CA ALA A 234 7.51 14.45 -12.29
C ALA A 234 8.22 13.10 -12.37
N ILE A 235 8.24 12.41 -11.23
CA ILE A 235 8.77 11.07 -11.09
C ILE A 235 7.85 10.29 -10.15
N ALA A 236 7.59 9.01 -10.47
CA ALA A 236 6.71 8.16 -9.70
C ALA A 236 7.19 6.71 -9.65
N PHE A 237 7.11 6.11 -8.47
CA PHE A 237 7.48 4.73 -8.23
C PHE A 237 6.22 3.90 -7.99
N TYR A 238 6.05 2.89 -8.82
CA TYR A 238 4.92 1.97 -8.81
C TYR A 238 5.39 0.60 -8.31
N LEU A 239 4.67 0.05 -7.32
CA LEU A 239 4.86 -1.32 -6.85
C LEU A 239 3.80 -2.21 -7.48
N HIS A 240 4.17 -3.40 -7.92
CA HIS A 240 3.22 -4.30 -8.57
C HIS A 240 3.51 -5.78 -8.32
N ASN A 241 2.46 -6.56 -8.39
CA ASN A 241 2.49 -8.00 -8.58
C ASN A 241 1.64 -8.38 -9.82
N ASP A 242 1.28 -9.62 -9.98
CA ASP A 242 0.42 -10.13 -11.07
C ASP A 242 -1.05 -9.67 -11.01
N ARG A 243 -1.49 -9.09 -9.89
CA ARG A 243 -2.89 -8.72 -9.64
C ARG A 243 -3.13 -7.22 -9.60
N GLU A 244 -2.21 -6.46 -9.01
CA GLU A 244 -2.43 -5.05 -8.68
C GLU A 244 -1.13 -4.25 -8.80
N VAL A 245 -1.25 -3.02 -9.27
CA VAL A 245 -0.18 -2.02 -9.20
C VAL A 245 -0.58 -0.89 -8.27
N TYR A 246 0.33 -0.47 -7.42
CA TYR A 246 0.18 0.69 -6.52
C TYR A 246 1.02 1.86 -6.98
N TYR A 247 0.42 3.04 -7.06
CA TYR A 247 1.14 4.30 -7.07
C TYR A 247 1.69 4.53 -5.65
N TRP A 248 2.94 4.15 -5.42
CA TRP A 248 3.52 4.11 -4.08
C TRP A 248 4.14 5.43 -3.65
N LEU A 249 5.06 5.96 -4.44
CA LEU A 249 5.77 7.21 -4.15
C LEU A 249 5.76 8.10 -5.40
N GLY A 250 5.62 9.41 -5.19
CA GLY A 250 5.66 10.37 -6.29
C GLY A 250 6.21 11.71 -5.84
N ALA A 251 6.89 12.40 -6.75
CA ALA A 251 7.37 13.76 -6.60
C ALA A 251 7.22 14.53 -7.91
N SER A 252 7.10 15.85 -7.82
CA SER A 252 7.04 16.72 -8.98
C SER A 252 7.70 18.07 -8.70
N ASP A 253 8.35 18.64 -9.71
CA ASP A 253 8.87 19.99 -9.63
C ASP A 253 7.72 20.99 -9.69
N GLU A 254 7.64 21.88 -8.67
CA GLU A 254 6.59 22.90 -8.60
C GLU A 254 6.70 23.94 -9.71
N LYS A 255 7.92 24.31 -10.07
CA LYS A 255 8.16 25.32 -11.11
C LYS A 255 7.65 24.85 -12.48
N LEU A 256 7.59 23.52 -12.66
CA LEU A 256 7.14 22.87 -13.89
C LEU A 256 5.71 22.31 -13.79
N ARG A 257 4.98 22.64 -12.71
CA ARG A 257 3.62 22.12 -12.44
C ARG A 257 2.64 22.40 -13.55
N ASP A 258 2.70 23.58 -14.16
CA ASP A 258 1.79 24.01 -15.22
C ASP A 258 1.99 23.30 -16.54
N SER A 259 3.06 22.51 -16.67
CA SER A 259 3.29 21.64 -17.82
C SER A 259 2.24 20.55 -17.97
N GLY A 260 1.64 20.10 -16.85
CA GLY A 260 0.75 18.94 -16.80
C GLY A 260 1.48 17.59 -16.73
N GLY A 261 2.82 17.61 -16.55
CA GLY A 261 3.67 16.42 -16.55
C GLY A 261 3.25 15.38 -15.54
N HIS A 262 2.91 15.77 -14.29
CA HIS A 262 2.44 14.82 -13.27
C HIS A 262 1.16 14.08 -13.68
N THR A 263 0.17 14.81 -14.21
CA THR A 263 -1.09 14.21 -14.68
C THR A 263 -0.84 13.28 -15.87
N TYR A 264 0.03 13.67 -16.78
CA TYR A 264 0.38 12.84 -17.93
C TYR A 264 1.17 11.59 -17.53
N LEU A 265 2.12 11.70 -16.60
CA LEU A 265 2.88 10.54 -16.07
C LEU A 265 1.92 9.51 -15.43
N THR A 266 0.94 9.97 -14.66
CA THR A 266 -0.08 9.10 -14.06
C THR A 266 -0.92 8.41 -15.14
N TRP A 267 -1.35 9.16 -16.16
CA TRP A 267 -2.09 8.59 -17.29
C TRP A 267 -1.26 7.58 -18.10
N TYR A 268 0.01 7.89 -18.32
CA TYR A 268 0.93 6.95 -18.96
C TYR A 268 1.03 5.65 -18.17
N ALA A 269 1.18 5.72 -16.85
CA ALA A 269 1.25 4.54 -16.00
C ALA A 269 -0.06 3.74 -16.02
N ILE A 270 -1.23 4.39 -15.98
CA ILE A 270 -2.52 3.71 -16.12
C ILE A 270 -2.57 2.89 -17.42
N ARG A 271 -2.13 3.47 -18.55
CA ARG A 271 -2.06 2.75 -19.83
C ARG A 271 -1.02 1.64 -19.83
N TYR A 272 0.15 1.90 -19.23
CA TYR A 272 1.27 0.96 -19.19
C TYR A 272 0.95 -0.33 -18.43
N PHE A 273 0.08 -0.27 -17.42
CA PHE A 273 -0.30 -1.41 -16.59
C PHE A 273 -1.63 -2.05 -16.99
N ALA A 274 -2.38 -1.49 -17.92
CA ALA A 274 -3.76 -1.91 -18.22
C ALA A 274 -3.90 -3.38 -18.69
N ASP A 275 -2.88 -3.92 -19.34
CA ASP A 275 -2.84 -5.31 -19.83
C ASP A 275 -1.97 -6.25 -18.96
N LYS A 276 -1.45 -5.74 -17.83
CA LYS A 276 -0.49 -6.46 -16.99
C LYS A 276 -1.06 -6.88 -15.65
N VAL A 277 -2.02 -6.11 -15.12
CA VAL A 277 -2.62 -6.35 -13.82
C VAL A 277 -4.12 -6.11 -13.88
N ARG A 278 -4.85 -6.58 -12.89
CA ARG A 278 -6.29 -6.34 -12.80
C ARG A 278 -6.63 -4.97 -12.22
N PHE A 279 -5.84 -4.45 -11.28
CA PHE A 279 -6.17 -3.21 -10.59
C PHE A 279 -5.02 -2.21 -10.64
N PHE A 280 -5.33 -0.95 -10.92
CA PHE A 280 -4.45 0.18 -10.63
C PHE A 280 -4.93 0.89 -9.37
N ASN A 281 -4.10 0.91 -8.33
CA ASN A 281 -4.41 1.50 -7.03
C ASN A 281 -3.59 2.76 -6.82
N PHE A 282 -4.26 3.86 -6.52
CA PHE A 282 -3.61 5.16 -6.28
C PHE A 282 -2.98 5.29 -4.89
N GLY A 283 -2.96 4.23 -4.07
CA GLY A 283 -2.35 4.21 -2.74
C GLY A 283 -3.17 4.88 -1.65
N GLY A 284 -4.28 5.50 -1.99
CA GLY A 284 -5.21 6.15 -1.07
C GLY A 284 -4.73 7.47 -0.49
N SER A 285 -5.68 8.35 -0.20
CA SER A 285 -5.44 9.55 0.59
C SER A 285 -6.73 10.00 1.28
N MET A 286 -6.60 10.41 2.54
CA MET A 286 -7.66 11.10 3.27
C MET A 286 -7.52 12.63 3.14
N ILE A 287 -6.60 13.11 2.31
CA ILE A 287 -6.37 14.53 2.04
C ILE A 287 -7.20 14.93 0.81
N GLU A 288 -8.14 15.85 0.99
CA GLU A 288 -9.15 16.20 -0.01
C GLU A 288 -8.60 16.57 -1.39
N HIS A 289 -7.54 17.38 -1.46
CA HIS A 289 -6.98 17.80 -2.74
C HIS A 289 -6.24 16.66 -3.46
N VAL A 290 -5.67 15.70 -2.72
CA VAL A 290 -5.04 14.49 -3.28
C VAL A 290 -6.11 13.53 -3.80
N GLU A 291 -7.17 13.31 -3.00
CA GLU A 291 -8.33 12.50 -3.38
C GLU A 291 -8.96 13.01 -4.69
N ARG A 292 -9.14 14.33 -4.81
CA ARG A 292 -9.69 14.96 -6.00
C ARG A 292 -8.92 14.61 -7.27
N ASN A 293 -7.59 14.52 -7.18
CA ASN A 293 -6.76 14.12 -8.31
C ASN A 293 -7.07 12.68 -8.77
N PHE A 294 -7.24 11.75 -7.84
CA PHE A 294 -7.58 10.36 -8.15
C PHE A 294 -8.95 10.22 -8.80
N ARG A 295 -9.96 10.89 -8.24
CA ARG A 295 -11.32 10.92 -8.77
C ARG A 295 -11.40 11.51 -10.18
N ASN A 296 -10.51 12.44 -10.51
CA ASN A 296 -10.43 13.03 -11.83
C ASN A 296 -10.03 12.03 -12.94
N PHE A 297 -9.39 10.91 -12.58
CA PHE A 297 -9.13 9.77 -13.47
C PHE A 297 -10.27 8.75 -13.49
N SER A 298 -11.46 9.08 -13.00
CA SER A 298 -12.62 8.17 -12.85
C SER A 298 -12.34 6.94 -11.99
N ALA A 299 -11.32 7.00 -11.15
CA ALA A 299 -11.03 5.93 -10.21
C ALA A 299 -12.15 5.79 -9.17
N ILE A 300 -12.46 4.55 -8.79
CA ILE A 300 -13.55 4.20 -7.90
C ILE A 300 -13.01 4.12 -6.46
N PRO A 301 -13.69 4.72 -5.45
CA PRO A 301 -13.29 4.60 -4.06
C PRO A 301 -13.42 3.14 -3.59
N ARG A 302 -12.35 2.60 -3.01
CA ARG A 302 -12.30 1.29 -2.35
C ARG A 302 -11.99 1.48 -0.87
N GLN A 303 -12.79 0.89 -0.01
CA GLN A 303 -12.58 0.93 1.43
C GLN A 303 -11.42 0.03 1.85
N PHE A 304 -10.66 0.49 2.84
CA PHE A 304 -9.78 -0.31 3.67
C PHE A 304 -9.90 0.17 5.12
N PHE A 305 -9.36 -0.56 6.08
CA PHE A 305 -9.69 -0.34 7.48
C PHE A 305 -8.42 -0.18 8.32
N THR A 306 -8.41 0.83 9.20
CA THR A 306 -7.51 0.80 10.34
C THR A 306 -8.18 0.02 11.46
N ILE A 307 -7.63 -1.11 11.83
CA ILE A 307 -8.10 -2.00 12.90
C ILE A 307 -7.28 -1.76 14.15
N GLN A 308 -7.94 -1.53 15.28
CA GLN A 308 -7.29 -1.13 16.53
C GLN A 308 -7.79 -1.93 17.72
N TYR A 309 -6.87 -2.23 18.66
CA TYR A 309 -7.17 -2.85 19.94
C TYR A 309 -6.25 -2.29 21.04
N GLY A 310 -6.77 -2.15 22.26
CA GLY A 310 -5.98 -1.70 23.41
C GLY A 310 -5.60 -0.23 23.44
N PHE A 311 -6.14 0.60 22.51
CA PHE A 311 -6.00 2.06 22.56
C PHE A 311 -7.25 2.68 23.21
N ASP A 312 -7.04 3.49 24.24
CA ASP A 312 -8.09 4.33 24.79
C ASP A 312 -8.35 5.49 23.82
N THR A 313 -9.52 5.49 23.19
CA THR A 313 -9.90 6.50 22.20
C THR A 313 -9.94 7.92 22.79
N ALA A 314 -10.37 8.08 24.03
CA ALA A 314 -10.40 9.37 24.72
C ALA A 314 -9.00 9.95 24.94
N TRP A 315 -8.05 9.11 25.31
CA TRP A 315 -6.65 9.51 25.49
C TRP A 315 -5.95 9.90 24.19
N GLU A 316 -6.20 9.15 23.11
CA GLU A 316 -5.66 9.48 21.79
C GLU A 316 -6.28 10.77 21.20
N GLU A 317 -7.55 11.04 21.45
CA GLU A 317 -8.19 12.31 21.08
C GLU A 317 -7.63 13.48 21.88
N CYS A 318 -7.41 13.31 23.20
CA CYS A 318 -6.71 14.30 24.02
C CYS A 318 -5.29 14.59 23.51
N LYS A 319 -4.50 13.57 23.18
CA LYS A 319 -3.15 13.77 22.61
C LYS A 319 -3.19 14.53 21.28
N LYS A 320 -4.14 14.21 20.39
CA LYS A 320 -4.32 14.93 19.12
C LYS A 320 -4.71 16.39 19.35
N ALA A 321 -5.60 16.66 20.30
CA ALA A 321 -6.01 18.01 20.67
C ALA A 321 -4.83 18.82 21.24
N ILE A 322 -4.06 18.25 22.17
CA ILE A 322 -2.85 18.87 22.74
C ILE A 322 -1.81 19.15 21.64
N LYS A 323 -1.55 18.19 20.74
CA LYS A 323 -0.60 18.37 19.64
C LYS A 323 -1.05 19.46 18.64
N LYS A 324 -2.36 19.62 18.45
CA LYS A 324 -2.94 20.67 17.63
C LYS A 324 -2.83 22.05 18.29
N LEU A 325 -2.96 22.12 19.61
CA LEU A 325 -2.77 23.35 20.40
C LEU A 325 -1.29 23.78 20.40
N LEU A 326 -0.36 22.85 20.61
CA LEU A 326 1.08 23.10 20.58
C LEU A 326 1.63 23.47 19.20
N ARG A 327 0.91 23.17 18.11
CA ARG A 327 1.27 23.61 16.75
C ARG A 327 0.71 24.99 16.38
N LYS A 328 -0.17 25.54 17.21
CA LYS A 328 -0.75 26.89 17.02
C LYS A 328 -0.14 27.96 17.94
N ALA A 329 0.65 27.54 18.92
CA ALA A 329 1.50 28.40 19.78
C ALA A 329 2.93 28.44 19.19
#